data_351f1ba041239b1f51f60a476f896ffb
#
_entry.id   351f1ba041239b1f51f60a476f896ffb
#
_cell.length_a   1.000
_cell.length_b   1.000
_cell.length_c   1.000
_cell.angle_alpha   90.00
_cell.angle_beta   90.00
_cell.angle_gamma   90.00
#
_symmetry.space_group_name_H-M   'P 1'
#
loop_
_entity.id
_entity.type
_entity.pdbx_description
1 polymer ?
#
loop_
_entity_poly.entity_id
_entity_poly.type
_entity_poly.pdbx_seq_one_letter_code
_entity_poly.pdbx_strand_id
1 'polypeptide(L)'
;MQMQHLMVGYPKYYQTADYALRLSVMADIATMRMKALHFWDKHGISAASEAFGVSCRTLYWWRQLLNKEGPEGLIPHSKAPLVRRKKHWHPDVLKEIRRLRTELPNLGKEQIFVRLKPWCEQRYLACPSVSTIGRMIAAAHDKMRMIPVRLGSRGKALLVKKRSAKPRRPKHYRPVKTGELIGMDAIELRMGELRRYVITMIDECSNYALALAVPSLNSDIVNHFFSRAARLFPVGISQIITDNGKEFLGNFDKTLQEAAIKHLWTYPYTPKMNAICERFNRTLREQFIEFNEILLFEDLALFNQKLAEYLVLYNSKRPHKALALMTPEEYILKENKNCNMWWPHTSTFFM
;
A
#
# COMPACT_ATOMS: atom_id res chain seq x y z
N MET A 1 -27.19 2.63 20.74
CA MET A 1 -28.52 2.46 20.12
C MET A 1 -29.06 1.12 20.57
N GLN A 2 -30.01 1.10 21.52
CA GLN A 2 -30.52 -0.12 22.13
C GLN A 2 -31.35 -0.93 21.13
N MET A 3 -30.87 -2.15 20.83
CA MET A 3 -31.57 -3.12 19.93
C MET A 3 -32.85 -3.73 20.49
N GLN A 4 -33.43 -3.18 21.53
CA GLN A 4 -34.64 -3.73 22.17
C GLN A 4 -35.95 -3.55 21.38
N HIS A 5 -36.01 -2.70 20.35
CA HIS A 5 -37.22 -2.46 19.57
C HIS A 5 -37.33 -3.22 18.24
N LEU A 6 -36.40 -4.12 17.91
CA LEU A 6 -36.45 -4.92 16.69
C LEU A 6 -36.99 -6.36 16.88
N MET A 7 -37.69 -6.61 17.97
CA MET A 7 -38.25 -7.92 18.29
C MET A 7 -39.57 -8.26 17.58
N VAL A 8 -39.91 -7.61 16.47
CA VAL A 8 -41.06 -7.95 15.65
C VAL A 8 -40.57 -8.62 14.36
N GLY A 9 -40.34 -9.92 14.47
CA GLY A 9 -40.06 -10.81 13.35
C GLY A 9 -38.61 -11.30 13.27
N TYR A 10 -38.35 -12.51 13.74
CA TYR A 10 -37.08 -13.24 13.64
C TYR A 10 -36.38 -13.09 12.26
N PRO A 11 -37.04 -13.14 11.10
CA PRO A 11 -36.38 -13.00 9.81
C PRO A 11 -35.73 -11.66 9.58
N LYS A 12 -36.29 -10.55 10.05
CA LYS A 12 -35.70 -9.20 9.89
C LYS A 12 -34.49 -9.01 10.79
N TYR A 13 -34.49 -9.56 11.99
CA TYR A 13 -33.35 -9.55 12.92
C TYR A 13 -32.13 -10.21 12.30
N TYR A 14 -32.26 -11.42 11.75
CA TYR A 14 -31.15 -12.12 11.12
C TYR A 14 -30.61 -11.44 9.86
N GLN A 15 -31.49 -10.80 9.06
CA GLN A 15 -31.03 -10.01 7.91
C GLN A 15 -30.17 -8.82 8.33
N THR A 16 -30.58 -8.10 9.39
CA THR A 16 -29.83 -6.96 9.91
C THR A 16 -28.51 -7.40 10.54
N ALA A 17 -28.52 -8.53 11.28
CA ALA A 17 -27.36 -9.10 11.89
C ALA A 17 -26.34 -9.63 10.85
N ASP A 18 -26.81 -10.29 9.78
CA ASP A 18 -25.94 -10.76 8.68
C ASP A 18 -25.28 -9.57 7.96
N TYR A 19 -26.00 -8.46 7.79
CA TYR A 19 -25.44 -7.23 7.24
C TYR A 19 -24.35 -6.63 8.16
N ALA A 20 -24.60 -6.56 9.47
CA ALA A 20 -23.62 -6.06 10.43
C ALA A 20 -22.34 -6.94 10.48
N LEU A 21 -22.50 -8.26 10.39
CA LEU A 21 -21.37 -9.20 10.34
C LEU A 21 -20.56 -9.12 9.04
N ARG A 22 -21.20 -8.80 7.92
CA ARG A 22 -20.49 -8.58 6.62
C ARG A 22 -19.60 -7.35 6.63
N LEU A 23 -19.87 -6.39 7.50
CA LEU A 23 -19.05 -5.18 7.67
C LEU A 23 -17.81 -5.40 8.56
N SER A 24 -17.73 -6.53 9.27
CA SER A 24 -16.58 -6.84 10.14
C SER A 24 -15.55 -7.73 9.43
N VAL A 25 -14.27 -7.43 9.60
CA VAL A 25 -13.12 -8.12 8.95
C VAL A 25 -12.94 -9.59 9.42
N MET A 26 -13.74 -10.07 10.38
CA MET A 26 -13.72 -11.43 10.93
C MET A 26 -14.94 -12.27 10.50
N ALA A 27 -15.51 -11.96 9.35
CA ALA A 27 -16.88 -12.32 8.97
C ALA A 27 -17.16 -13.81 8.71
N ASP A 28 -16.20 -14.62 8.27
CA ASP A 28 -16.55 -15.95 7.72
C ASP A 28 -17.13 -16.93 8.74
N ILE A 29 -16.51 -17.05 9.92
CA ILE A 29 -16.95 -17.98 10.96
C ILE A 29 -18.25 -17.50 11.63
N ALA A 30 -18.34 -16.21 11.94
CA ALA A 30 -19.54 -15.63 12.55
C ALA A 30 -20.74 -15.69 11.59
N THR A 31 -20.50 -15.44 10.30
CA THR A 31 -21.52 -15.57 9.24
C THR A 31 -22.02 -17.03 9.11
N MET A 32 -21.12 -18.01 9.17
CA MET A 32 -21.49 -19.42 9.18
C MET A 32 -22.34 -19.78 10.39
N ARG A 33 -21.95 -19.34 11.59
CA ARG A 33 -22.73 -19.56 12.83
C ARG A 33 -24.12 -18.92 12.73
N MET A 34 -24.21 -17.71 12.18
CA MET A 34 -25.50 -17.04 11.94
C MET A 34 -26.38 -17.81 10.97
N LYS A 35 -25.82 -18.30 9.86
CA LYS A 35 -26.52 -19.12 8.87
C LYS A 35 -27.04 -20.41 9.49
N ALA A 36 -26.26 -21.06 10.35
CA ALA A 36 -26.66 -22.27 11.05
C ALA A 36 -27.86 -22.02 12.01
N LEU A 37 -27.86 -20.90 12.72
CA LEU A 37 -28.98 -20.50 13.58
C LEU A 37 -30.24 -20.15 12.77
N HIS A 38 -30.07 -19.45 11.64
CA HIS A 38 -31.19 -19.15 10.74
C HIS A 38 -31.80 -20.41 10.08
N PHE A 39 -30.93 -21.35 9.72
CA PHE A 39 -31.37 -22.66 9.21
C PHE A 39 -32.12 -23.47 10.27
N TRP A 40 -31.64 -23.45 11.55
CA TRP A 40 -32.35 -24.04 12.65
C TRP A 40 -33.79 -23.48 12.81
N ASP A 41 -33.98 -22.16 12.71
CA ASP A 41 -35.29 -21.55 12.84
C ASP A 41 -36.29 -21.99 11.73
N LYS A 42 -35.79 -22.37 10.56
CA LYS A 42 -36.60 -22.82 9.43
C LYS A 42 -36.85 -24.33 9.41
N HIS A 43 -35.85 -25.13 9.76
CA HIS A 43 -35.83 -26.56 9.50
C HIS A 43 -35.67 -27.43 10.76
N GLY A 44 -35.57 -26.81 11.91
CA GLY A 44 -35.36 -27.50 13.19
C GLY A 44 -33.92 -27.80 13.52
N ILE A 45 -33.66 -28.12 14.81
CA ILE A 45 -32.30 -28.25 15.36
C ILE A 45 -31.55 -29.47 14.81
N SER A 46 -32.25 -30.60 14.62
CA SER A 46 -31.65 -31.83 14.11
C SER A 46 -31.13 -31.64 12.69
N ALA A 47 -31.93 -31.03 11.82
CA ALA A 47 -31.53 -30.71 10.46
C ALA A 47 -30.36 -29.70 10.41
N ALA A 48 -30.35 -28.71 11.30
CA ALA A 48 -29.22 -27.76 11.39
C ALA A 48 -27.95 -28.42 11.91
N SER A 49 -28.06 -29.34 12.87
CA SER A 49 -26.93 -30.12 13.40
C SER A 49 -26.26 -30.96 12.29
N GLU A 50 -27.06 -31.62 11.49
CA GLU A 50 -26.59 -32.45 10.37
C GLU A 50 -26.00 -31.61 9.23
N ALA A 51 -26.73 -30.57 8.79
CA ALA A 51 -26.32 -29.72 7.66
C ALA A 51 -25.01 -28.95 7.91
N PHE A 52 -24.77 -28.51 9.16
CA PHE A 52 -23.58 -27.72 9.51
C PHE A 52 -22.51 -28.55 10.24
N GLY A 53 -22.71 -29.84 10.47
CA GLY A 53 -21.74 -30.73 11.13
C GLY A 53 -21.39 -30.32 12.58
N VAL A 54 -22.34 -29.70 13.29
CA VAL A 54 -22.17 -29.21 14.67
C VAL A 54 -23.16 -29.84 15.62
N SER A 55 -22.78 -30.10 16.86
CA SER A 55 -23.70 -30.69 17.85
C SER A 55 -24.85 -29.73 18.18
N CYS A 56 -26.01 -30.30 18.53
CA CYS A 56 -27.17 -29.51 19.01
C CYS A 56 -26.76 -28.64 20.22
N ARG A 57 -25.89 -29.11 21.10
CA ARG A 57 -25.35 -28.32 22.22
C ARG A 57 -24.61 -27.10 21.79
N THR A 58 -23.85 -27.18 20.69
CA THR A 58 -23.12 -26.05 20.10
C THR A 58 -24.07 -25.02 19.52
N LEU A 59 -25.17 -25.48 18.89
CA LEU A 59 -26.19 -24.59 18.36
C LEU A 59 -26.94 -23.84 19.46
N TYR A 60 -27.30 -24.53 20.57
CA TYR A 60 -27.87 -23.87 21.74
C TYR A 60 -26.93 -22.82 22.33
N TRP A 61 -25.64 -23.14 22.42
CA TRP A 61 -24.63 -22.21 22.93
C TRP A 61 -24.50 -20.99 22.06
N TRP A 62 -24.47 -21.14 20.72
CA TRP A 62 -24.44 -20.00 19.80
C TRP A 62 -25.73 -19.17 19.91
N ARG A 63 -26.90 -19.80 20.08
CA ARG A 63 -28.17 -19.09 20.30
C ARG A 63 -28.13 -18.28 21.59
N GLN A 64 -27.56 -18.82 22.65
CA GLN A 64 -27.41 -18.13 23.92
C GLN A 64 -26.46 -16.92 23.77
N LEU A 65 -25.31 -17.06 23.07
CA LEU A 65 -24.42 -15.97 22.79
C LEU A 65 -25.09 -14.87 21.97
N LEU A 66 -25.83 -15.24 20.92
CA LEU A 66 -26.57 -14.29 20.09
C LEU A 66 -27.59 -13.50 20.91
N ASN A 67 -28.32 -14.16 21.81
CA ASN A 67 -29.33 -13.52 22.65
C ASN A 67 -28.70 -12.60 23.72
N LYS A 68 -27.52 -12.94 24.25
CA LYS A 68 -26.84 -12.20 25.32
C LYS A 68 -26.01 -11.02 24.79
N GLU A 69 -25.24 -11.25 23.77
CA GLU A 69 -24.20 -10.34 23.28
C GLU A 69 -24.49 -9.82 21.86
N GLY A 70 -25.59 -10.26 21.25
CA GLY A 70 -25.93 -9.90 19.88
C GLY A 70 -25.04 -10.60 18.83
N PRO A 71 -25.01 -10.11 17.58
CA PRO A 71 -24.22 -10.70 16.50
C PRO A 71 -22.72 -10.78 16.79
N GLU A 72 -22.19 -9.86 17.60
CA GLU A 72 -20.77 -9.82 17.99
C GLU A 72 -20.39 -11.02 18.85
N GLY A 73 -21.31 -11.57 19.65
CA GLY A 73 -21.08 -12.78 20.43
C GLY A 73 -20.80 -14.04 19.59
N LEU A 74 -21.17 -14.01 18.31
CA LEU A 74 -20.86 -15.10 17.38
C LEU A 74 -19.42 -15.04 16.82
N ILE A 75 -18.70 -13.95 17.03
CA ILE A 75 -17.29 -13.84 16.63
C ILE A 75 -16.45 -14.72 17.56
N PRO A 76 -15.60 -15.61 17.01
CA PRO A 76 -14.78 -16.46 17.86
C PRO A 76 -13.76 -15.64 18.64
N HIS A 77 -13.82 -15.73 19.97
CA HIS A 77 -12.80 -15.12 20.83
C HIS A 77 -11.46 -15.84 20.69
N SER A 78 -10.38 -15.08 20.85
CA SER A 78 -9.02 -15.63 20.89
C SER A 78 -8.91 -16.69 22.00
N LYS A 79 -8.45 -17.89 21.65
CA LYS A 79 -8.13 -18.97 22.63
C LYS A 79 -6.80 -18.72 23.34
N ALA A 80 -6.11 -17.62 23.05
CA ALA A 80 -4.87 -17.27 23.72
C ALA A 80 -5.12 -16.95 25.19
N PRO A 81 -4.23 -17.35 26.09
CA PRO A 81 -4.36 -17.03 27.51
C PRO A 81 -4.43 -15.50 27.70
N LEU A 82 -5.41 -15.04 28.50
CA LEU A 82 -5.58 -13.61 28.85
C LEU A 82 -4.36 -13.08 29.59
N VAL A 83 -3.75 -13.91 30.42
CA VAL A 83 -2.52 -13.58 31.16
C VAL A 83 -1.40 -14.49 30.66
N ARG A 84 -0.42 -13.92 30.00
CA ARG A 84 0.82 -14.60 29.60
C ARG A 84 1.87 -14.35 30.69
N ARG A 85 2.46 -15.39 31.23
CA ARG A 85 3.61 -15.27 32.17
C ARG A 85 4.75 -14.58 31.36
N LYS A 86 5.12 -13.36 31.81
CA LYS A 86 6.30 -12.66 31.29
C LYS A 86 7.49 -13.04 32.14
N LYS A 87 8.55 -13.57 31.55
CA LYS A 87 9.80 -13.80 32.25
C LYS A 87 10.42 -12.45 32.62
N HIS A 88 10.56 -12.17 33.90
CA HIS A 88 11.27 -11.00 34.39
C HIS A 88 12.77 -11.29 34.39
N TRP A 89 13.49 -10.38 33.76
CA TRP A 89 14.96 -10.43 33.71
C TRP A 89 15.53 -9.48 34.75
N HIS A 90 16.68 -9.84 35.31
CA HIS A 90 17.34 -8.99 36.30
C HIS A 90 17.64 -7.59 35.64
N PRO A 91 17.39 -6.47 36.37
CA PRO A 91 17.60 -5.14 35.83
C PRO A 91 19.02 -4.89 35.32
N ASP A 92 20.02 -5.47 35.98
CA ASP A 92 21.43 -5.32 35.62
C ASP A 92 21.77 -5.95 34.26
N VAL A 93 21.06 -7.01 33.86
CA VAL A 93 21.20 -7.59 32.50
C VAL A 93 20.77 -6.58 31.45
N LEU A 94 19.68 -5.84 31.67
CA LEU A 94 19.22 -4.77 30.78
C LEU A 94 20.21 -3.60 30.75
N LYS A 95 20.74 -3.20 31.92
CA LYS A 95 21.78 -2.16 32.02
C LYS A 95 23.05 -2.56 31.26
N GLU A 96 23.50 -3.81 31.40
CA GLU A 96 24.69 -4.30 30.72
C GLU A 96 24.49 -4.37 29.19
N ILE A 97 23.33 -4.81 28.70
CA ILE A 97 22.99 -4.77 27.27
C ILE A 97 23.05 -3.32 26.76
N ARG A 98 22.52 -2.36 27.51
CA ARG A 98 22.58 -0.93 27.16
C ARG A 98 24.02 -0.42 27.17
N ARG A 99 24.82 -0.77 28.19
CA ARG A 99 26.23 -0.39 28.30
C ARG A 99 27.02 -0.89 27.07
N LEU A 100 26.89 -2.17 26.73
CA LEU A 100 27.55 -2.76 25.57
C LEU A 100 27.16 -2.05 24.25
N ARG A 101 25.91 -1.62 24.11
CA ARG A 101 25.45 -0.86 22.93
C ARG A 101 25.88 0.60 22.90
N THR A 102 26.23 1.14 24.06
CA THR A 102 26.80 2.49 24.19
C THR A 102 28.29 2.48 23.88
N GLU A 103 29.00 1.48 24.39
CA GLU A 103 30.43 1.30 24.17
C GLU A 103 30.75 0.92 22.72
N LEU A 104 29.97 0.00 22.15
CA LEU A 104 30.05 -0.41 20.76
C LEU A 104 28.72 -0.06 20.06
N PRO A 105 28.64 1.09 19.38
CA PRO A 105 27.38 1.62 18.88
C PRO A 105 26.62 0.64 17.98
N ASN A 106 25.38 0.37 18.34
CA ASN A 106 24.45 -0.49 17.60
C ASN A 106 24.88 -1.97 17.48
N LEU A 107 25.67 -2.49 18.41
CA LEU A 107 26.10 -3.89 18.46
C LEU A 107 24.88 -4.84 18.28
N GLY A 108 25.04 -5.87 17.44
CA GLY A 108 23.99 -6.85 17.13
C GLY A 108 23.69 -7.81 18.29
N LYS A 109 22.50 -8.39 18.30
CA LYS A 109 22.04 -9.31 19.36
C LYS A 109 22.96 -10.51 19.59
N GLU A 110 23.57 -11.05 18.54
CA GLU A 110 24.47 -12.20 18.57
C GLU A 110 25.80 -11.82 19.20
N GLN A 111 26.35 -10.68 18.81
CA GLN A 111 27.58 -10.14 19.35
C GLN A 111 27.43 -9.75 20.84
N ILE A 112 26.26 -9.19 21.20
CA ILE A 112 25.93 -8.90 22.60
C ILE A 112 25.90 -10.21 23.42
N PHE A 113 25.29 -11.26 22.89
CA PHE A 113 25.19 -12.55 23.60
C PHE A 113 26.57 -13.09 23.95
N VAL A 114 27.53 -13.05 23.02
CA VAL A 114 28.89 -13.54 23.24
C VAL A 114 29.58 -12.82 24.42
N ARG A 115 29.37 -11.51 24.54
CA ARG A 115 29.96 -10.72 25.64
C ARG A 115 29.14 -10.80 26.95
N LEU A 116 27.82 -10.92 26.83
CA LEU A 116 26.93 -10.95 27.98
C LEU A 116 26.99 -12.28 28.72
N LYS A 117 27.23 -13.40 28.01
CA LYS A 117 27.26 -14.74 28.61
C LYS A 117 28.30 -14.86 29.75
N PRO A 118 29.59 -14.57 29.54
CA PRO A 118 30.59 -14.66 30.63
C PRO A 118 30.31 -13.64 31.75
N TRP A 119 29.80 -12.45 31.41
CA TRP A 119 29.42 -11.44 32.38
C TRP A 119 28.29 -11.89 33.29
N CYS A 120 27.26 -12.61 32.75
CA CYS A 120 26.20 -13.22 33.54
C CYS A 120 26.72 -14.38 34.42
N GLU A 121 27.61 -15.23 33.89
CA GLU A 121 28.20 -16.35 34.61
C GLU A 121 28.99 -15.86 35.83
N GLN A 122 29.80 -14.84 35.72
CA GLN A 122 30.55 -14.24 36.83
C GLN A 122 29.67 -13.68 37.94
N ARG A 123 28.39 -13.34 37.64
CA ARG A 123 27.43 -12.76 38.60
C ARG A 123 26.30 -13.72 39.01
N TYR A 124 26.40 -14.98 38.60
CA TYR A 124 25.38 -16.00 38.85
C TYR A 124 23.98 -15.56 38.32
N LEU A 125 23.92 -14.78 37.23
CA LEU A 125 22.68 -14.31 36.62
C LEU A 125 22.29 -15.19 35.46
N ALA A 126 20.97 -15.37 35.26
CA ALA A 126 20.47 -16.06 34.06
C ALA A 126 20.74 -15.23 32.82
N CYS A 127 21.45 -15.82 31.84
CA CYS A 127 21.75 -15.17 30.58
C CYS A 127 20.54 -15.34 29.61
N PRO A 128 20.01 -14.24 29.01
CA PRO A 128 18.95 -14.33 28.02
C PRO A 128 19.47 -14.88 26.69
N SER A 129 18.64 -15.65 25.98
CA SER A 129 18.97 -16.14 24.64
C SER A 129 19.08 -14.98 23.64
N VAL A 130 19.76 -15.20 22.51
CA VAL A 130 19.91 -14.24 21.41
C VAL A 130 18.56 -13.63 20.96
N SER A 131 17.53 -14.48 20.83
CA SER A 131 16.18 -14.03 20.46
C SER A 131 15.54 -13.15 21.54
N THR A 132 15.83 -13.43 22.82
CA THR A 132 15.34 -12.64 23.95
C THR A 132 16.04 -11.29 24.02
N ILE A 133 17.36 -11.24 23.80
CA ILE A 133 18.13 -9.99 23.69
C ILE A 133 17.54 -9.11 22.59
N GLY A 134 17.26 -9.70 21.43
CA GLY A 134 16.61 -8.97 20.33
C GLY A 134 15.25 -8.37 20.71
N ARG A 135 14.42 -9.12 21.47
CA ARG A 135 13.14 -8.62 21.98
C ARG A 135 13.30 -7.52 23.02
N MET A 136 14.27 -7.64 23.93
CA MET A 136 14.59 -6.61 24.92
C MET A 136 15.00 -5.30 24.25
N ILE A 137 15.86 -5.37 23.23
CA ILE A 137 16.28 -4.19 22.46
C ILE A 137 15.08 -3.56 21.73
N ALA A 138 14.22 -4.37 21.12
CA ALA A 138 13.05 -3.89 20.38
C ALA A 138 11.97 -3.30 21.29
N ALA A 139 11.82 -3.83 22.51
CA ALA A 139 10.85 -3.36 23.50
C ALA A 139 11.26 -2.05 24.18
N ALA A 140 12.56 -1.69 24.19
CA ALA A 140 13.01 -0.43 24.74
C ALA A 140 12.49 0.75 23.89
N HIS A 141 11.99 1.81 24.53
CA HIS A 141 11.42 3.00 23.85
C HIS A 141 12.35 3.58 22.81
N ASP A 142 13.63 3.72 23.13
CA ASP A 142 14.70 4.20 22.24
C ASP A 142 15.32 3.08 21.37
N LYS A 143 14.84 1.83 21.50
CA LYS A 143 15.42 0.62 20.90
C LYS A 143 16.92 0.50 21.18
N MET A 144 17.39 1.10 22.30
CA MET A 144 18.80 1.21 22.68
C MET A 144 19.70 1.61 21.51
N ARG A 145 19.24 2.54 20.68
CA ARG A 145 19.91 2.90 19.45
C ARG A 145 20.77 4.15 19.66
N MET A 146 22.06 4.02 19.34
CA MET A 146 22.97 5.16 19.29
C MET A 146 22.86 5.83 17.93
N ILE A 147 22.47 7.09 17.91
CA ILE A 147 22.33 7.90 16.69
C ILE A 147 23.49 8.90 16.67
N PRO A 148 24.41 8.83 15.67
CA PRO A 148 25.50 9.79 15.58
C PRO A 148 24.96 11.19 15.30
N VAL A 149 25.51 12.18 15.98
CA VAL A 149 25.29 13.58 15.69
C VAL A 149 26.27 14.00 14.59
N ARG A 150 25.76 14.48 13.48
CA ARG A 150 26.56 15.10 12.40
C ARG A 150 26.42 16.60 12.47
N LEU A 151 27.48 17.31 12.21
CA LEU A 151 27.44 18.77 12.05
C LEU A 151 27.05 19.09 10.60
N GLY A 152 26.05 19.92 10.41
CA GLY A 152 25.70 20.49 9.10
C GLY A 152 26.71 21.58 8.70
N SER A 153 26.63 22.03 7.46
CA SER A 153 27.50 23.08 6.89
C SER A 153 27.56 24.40 7.69
N ARG A 154 26.55 24.64 8.52
CA ARG A 154 26.46 25.82 9.40
C ARG A 154 26.76 25.49 10.87
N GLY A 155 27.47 24.40 11.16
CA GLY A 155 27.80 24.00 12.53
C GLY A 155 26.61 23.52 13.39
N LYS A 156 25.39 23.49 12.86
CA LYS A 156 24.23 22.98 13.61
C LYS A 156 24.25 21.46 13.69
N ALA A 157 24.01 20.91 14.88
CA ALA A 157 23.91 19.49 15.10
C ALA A 157 22.72 18.90 14.32
N LEU A 158 23.00 17.95 13.43
CA LEU A 158 22.00 17.21 12.68
C LEU A 158 21.88 15.79 13.24
N LEU A 159 20.73 15.47 13.83
CA LEU A 159 20.42 14.10 14.18
C LEU A 159 20.17 13.29 12.89
N VAL A 160 20.99 12.26 12.66
CA VAL A 160 20.78 11.33 11.53
C VAL A 160 19.52 10.51 11.80
N LYS A 161 18.37 11.03 11.37
CA LYS A 161 17.11 10.27 11.46
C LYS A 161 17.22 9.01 10.60
N LYS A 162 16.75 7.88 11.14
CA LYS A 162 16.52 6.68 10.31
C LYS A 162 15.52 7.07 9.22
N ARG A 163 15.89 6.82 7.96
CA ARG A 163 14.93 6.99 6.87
C ARG A 163 13.70 6.12 7.19
N SER A 164 12.52 6.70 7.13
CA SER A 164 11.27 5.94 7.24
C SER A 164 11.28 4.84 6.16
N ALA A 165 10.81 3.66 6.50
CA ALA A 165 10.69 2.61 5.51
C ALA A 165 9.66 3.07 4.46
N LYS A 166 10.09 3.16 3.20
CA LYS A 166 9.20 3.48 2.09
C LYS A 166 8.14 2.38 1.95
N PRO A 167 6.85 2.69 1.85
CA PRO A 167 5.82 1.71 1.55
C PRO A 167 6.15 1.00 0.23
N ARG A 168 6.13 -0.31 0.22
CA ARG A 168 6.46 -1.11 -0.97
C ARG A 168 5.21 -1.76 -1.52
N ARG A 169 5.14 -1.89 -2.86
CA ARG A 169 4.10 -2.69 -3.52
C ARG A 169 4.18 -4.14 -3.03
N PRO A 170 3.08 -4.79 -2.61
CA PRO A 170 3.07 -6.21 -2.32
C PRO A 170 3.42 -7.03 -3.57
N LYS A 171 4.17 -8.14 -3.41
CA LYS A 171 4.74 -8.88 -4.55
C LYS A 171 3.71 -9.41 -5.56
N HIS A 172 2.53 -9.76 -5.15
CA HIS A 172 1.48 -10.33 -6.03
C HIS A 172 0.27 -9.41 -6.19
N TYR A 173 0.42 -8.14 -5.80
CA TYR A 173 -0.66 -7.18 -5.92
C TYR A 173 -0.91 -6.83 -7.39
N ARG A 174 -2.16 -6.98 -7.81
CA ARG A 174 -2.66 -6.53 -9.12
C ARG A 174 -3.87 -5.63 -8.89
N PRO A 175 -3.92 -4.44 -9.47
CA PRO A 175 -5.10 -3.59 -9.38
C PRO A 175 -6.26 -4.26 -10.14
N VAL A 176 -7.46 -4.10 -9.60
CA VAL A 176 -8.70 -4.66 -10.16
C VAL A 176 -9.55 -3.57 -10.80
N LYS A 177 -9.42 -2.34 -10.33
CA LYS A 177 -10.21 -1.19 -10.78
C LYS A 177 -9.34 -0.13 -11.42
N THR A 178 -9.88 0.57 -12.41
CA THR A 178 -9.27 1.76 -12.99
C THR A 178 -9.03 2.83 -11.92
N GLY A 179 -7.85 3.46 -11.92
CA GLY A 179 -7.45 4.46 -10.92
C GLY A 179 -6.93 3.88 -9.60
N GLU A 180 -6.98 2.56 -9.41
CA GLU A 180 -6.51 1.91 -8.19
C GLU A 180 -5.00 1.99 -8.04
N LEU A 181 -4.24 1.81 -9.13
CA LEU A 181 -2.78 1.89 -9.14
C LEU A 181 -2.27 2.53 -10.43
N ILE A 182 -1.62 3.66 -10.30
CA ILE A 182 -0.99 4.40 -11.39
C ILE A 182 0.53 4.22 -11.33
N GLY A 183 1.13 3.74 -12.42
CA GLY A 183 2.59 3.74 -12.61
C GLY A 183 3.07 5.09 -13.10
N MET A 184 4.11 5.64 -12.47
CA MET A 184 4.81 6.83 -12.98
C MET A 184 6.30 6.54 -13.13
N ASP A 185 6.89 7.13 -14.17
CA ASP A 185 8.31 6.99 -14.50
C ASP A 185 8.78 8.19 -15.34
N ALA A 186 10.07 8.27 -15.60
CA ALA A 186 10.64 9.30 -16.48
C ALA A 186 11.66 8.69 -17.45
N ILE A 187 11.49 8.99 -18.73
CA ILE A 187 12.42 8.60 -19.79
C ILE A 187 13.43 9.72 -19.96
N GLU A 188 14.71 9.43 -19.76
CA GLU A 188 15.80 10.36 -20.09
C GLU A 188 16.26 10.14 -21.52
N LEU A 189 16.38 11.26 -22.27
CA LEU A 189 16.89 11.31 -23.63
C LEU A 189 18.06 12.29 -23.71
N ARG A 190 19.05 11.97 -24.53
CA ARG A 190 20.27 12.76 -24.66
C ARG A 190 20.62 12.95 -26.13
N MET A 191 20.98 14.20 -26.47
CA MET A 191 21.57 14.55 -27.75
C MET A 191 22.84 15.38 -27.47
N GLY A 192 24.00 14.78 -27.60
CA GLY A 192 25.25 15.35 -27.14
C GLY A 192 25.22 15.63 -25.63
N GLU A 193 25.43 16.87 -25.23
CA GLU A 193 25.35 17.29 -23.82
C GLU A 193 23.96 17.69 -23.36
N LEU A 194 23.02 17.88 -24.28
CA LEU A 194 21.66 18.25 -23.96
C LEU A 194 20.86 17.05 -23.44
N ARG A 195 20.06 17.31 -22.42
CA ARG A 195 19.15 16.32 -21.83
C ARG A 195 17.72 16.81 -21.89
N ARG A 196 16.82 15.89 -22.17
CA ARG A 196 15.39 16.08 -22.09
C ARG A 196 14.76 14.89 -21.37
N TYR A 197 13.62 15.10 -20.76
CA TYR A 197 12.93 14.08 -20.02
C TYR A 197 11.49 13.99 -20.47
N VAL A 198 10.95 12.78 -20.56
CA VAL A 198 9.52 12.56 -20.77
C VAL A 198 8.97 11.89 -19.53
N ILE A 199 8.18 12.62 -18.74
CA ILE A 199 7.48 12.07 -17.58
C ILE A 199 6.27 11.32 -18.08
N THR A 200 6.07 10.11 -17.61
CA THR A 200 4.98 9.20 -18.00
C THR A 200 4.13 8.80 -16.82
N MET A 201 2.86 8.62 -17.05
CA MET A 201 1.86 8.19 -16.08
C MET A 201 0.89 7.24 -16.77
N ILE A 202 0.68 6.05 -16.23
CA ILE A 202 -0.20 5.03 -16.81
C ILE A 202 -0.99 4.28 -15.72
N ASP A 203 -2.28 4.08 -15.95
CA ASP A 203 -3.09 3.21 -15.12
C ASP A 203 -2.82 1.74 -15.42
N GLU A 204 -2.48 0.97 -14.39
CA GLU A 204 -2.13 -0.45 -14.55
C GLU A 204 -3.34 -1.34 -14.92
N CYS A 205 -4.57 -0.86 -14.70
CA CYS A 205 -5.78 -1.62 -15.00
C CYS A 205 -6.27 -1.34 -16.43
N SER A 206 -6.49 -0.07 -16.78
CA SER A 206 -7.02 0.33 -18.09
C SER A 206 -5.98 0.62 -19.15
N ASN A 207 -4.69 0.71 -18.79
CA ASN A 207 -3.59 1.20 -19.64
C ASN A 207 -3.80 2.64 -20.16
N TYR A 208 -4.70 3.43 -19.57
CA TYR A 208 -4.85 4.85 -19.90
C TYR A 208 -3.60 5.60 -19.50
N ALA A 209 -3.04 6.36 -20.44
CA ALA A 209 -1.72 6.96 -20.26
C ALA A 209 -1.69 8.45 -20.55
N LEU A 210 -0.88 9.15 -19.79
CA LEU A 210 -0.53 10.55 -19.99
C LEU A 210 1.00 10.71 -19.96
N ALA A 211 1.54 11.67 -20.70
CA ALA A 211 2.96 11.98 -20.70
C ALA A 211 3.20 13.44 -21.04
N LEU A 212 4.36 13.97 -20.62
CA LEU A 212 4.81 15.34 -20.91
C LEU A 212 6.33 15.37 -21.01
N ALA A 213 6.84 15.99 -22.05
CA ALA A 213 8.26 16.26 -22.18
C ALA A 213 8.65 17.57 -21.47
N VAL A 214 9.77 17.50 -20.72
CA VAL A 214 10.27 18.62 -19.91
C VAL A 214 11.79 18.81 -20.09
N PRO A 215 12.29 20.05 -19.93
CA PRO A 215 13.71 20.33 -20.14
C PRO A 215 14.61 19.82 -19.00
N SER A 216 14.05 19.65 -17.81
CA SER A 216 14.76 19.15 -16.63
C SER A 216 13.82 18.31 -15.76
N LEU A 217 14.39 17.51 -14.86
CA LEU A 217 13.62 16.62 -13.99
C LEU A 217 13.96 16.91 -12.53
N ASN A 218 12.95 17.31 -11.76
CA ASN A 218 13.02 17.49 -10.32
C ASN A 218 11.63 17.26 -9.69
N SER A 219 11.57 17.27 -8.36
CA SER A 219 10.32 16.99 -7.64
C SER A 219 9.21 18.01 -7.92
N ASP A 220 9.54 19.26 -8.16
CA ASP A 220 8.55 20.31 -8.43
C ASP A 220 7.93 20.15 -9.82
N ILE A 221 8.74 19.81 -10.82
CA ILE A 221 8.28 19.54 -12.19
C ILE A 221 7.38 18.30 -12.22
N VAL A 222 7.80 17.23 -11.54
CA VAL A 222 6.97 16.01 -11.41
C VAL A 222 5.65 16.33 -10.70
N ASN A 223 5.69 17.12 -9.65
CA ASN A 223 4.50 17.56 -8.93
C ASN A 223 3.56 18.40 -9.80
N HIS A 224 4.11 19.33 -10.58
CA HIS A 224 3.34 20.15 -11.51
C HIS A 224 2.68 19.30 -12.61
N PHE A 225 3.43 18.36 -13.20
CA PHE A 225 2.89 17.39 -14.15
C PHE A 225 1.76 16.59 -13.53
N PHE A 226 1.99 15.99 -12.36
CA PHE A 226 1.00 15.17 -11.66
C PHE A 226 -0.28 15.95 -11.36
N SER A 227 -0.17 17.16 -10.84
CA SER A 227 -1.33 17.99 -10.48
C SER A 227 -2.21 18.32 -11.68
N ARG A 228 -1.62 18.48 -12.89
CA ARG A 228 -2.36 18.63 -14.12
C ARG A 228 -2.93 17.31 -14.64
N ALA A 229 -2.10 16.27 -14.68
CA ALA A 229 -2.48 14.95 -15.18
C ALA A 229 -3.62 14.34 -14.35
N ALA A 230 -3.60 14.49 -13.00
CA ALA A 230 -4.64 13.99 -12.13
C ALA A 230 -6.02 14.62 -12.38
N ARG A 231 -6.08 15.88 -12.84
CA ARG A 231 -7.33 16.56 -13.22
C ARG A 231 -7.90 16.04 -14.54
N LEU A 232 -7.03 15.57 -15.43
CA LEU A 232 -7.39 15.04 -16.75
C LEU A 232 -7.66 13.54 -16.69
N PHE A 233 -7.30 12.89 -15.58
CA PHE A 233 -7.52 11.47 -15.43
C PHE A 233 -9.03 11.18 -15.27
N PRO A 234 -9.60 10.23 -16.03
CA PRO A 234 -11.05 10.03 -16.08
C PRO A 234 -11.69 9.52 -14.81
N VAL A 235 -10.89 9.02 -13.88
CA VAL A 235 -11.35 8.48 -12.57
C VAL A 235 -10.43 8.93 -11.44
N GLY A 236 -10.90 8.81 -10.19
CA GLY A 236 -10.10 9.14 -9.02
C GLY A 236 -8.89 8.22 -8.86
N ILE A 237 -7.75 8.76 -8.44
CA ILE A 237 -6.49 8.05 -8.24
C ILE A 237 -6.35 7.66 -6.78
N SER A 238 -6.16 6.37 -6.49
CA SER A 238 -6.01 5.86 -5.12
C SER A 238 -4.55 5.64 -4.71
N GLN A 239 -3.73 5.10 -5.61
CA GLN A 239 -2.34 4.77 -5.32
C GLN A 239 -1.44 5.09 -6.51
N ILE A 240 -0.21 5.49 -6.23
CA ILE A 240 0.83 5.70 -7.25
C ILE A 240 2.02 4.81 -6.92
N ILE A 241 2.60 4.19 -7.94
CA ILE A 241 3.85 3.47 -7.85
C ILE A 241 4.93 4.17 -8.67
N THR A 242 6.09 4.39 -8.04
CA THR A 242 7.27 4.94 -8.70
C THR A 242 8.49 4.06 -8.39
N ASP A 243 9.55 4.29 -9.11
CA ASP A 243 10.87 3.80 -8.75
C ASP A 243 11.44 4.55 -7.52
N ASN A 244 12.74 4.36 -7.22
CA ASN A 244 13.40 5.04 -6.11
C ASN A 244 14.06 6.37 -6.50
N GLY A 245 13.68 6.97 -7.61
CA GLY A 245 14.19 8.23 -8.11
C GLY A 245 14.05 9.38 -7.10
N LYS A 246 14.98 10.33 -7.14
CA LYS A 246 14.99 11.50 -6.25
C LYS A 246 13.87 12.49 -6.61
N GLU A 247 13.48 12.53 -7.85
CA GLU A 247 12.42 13.33 -8.44
C GLU A 247 11.04 13.03 -7.85
N PHE A 248 10.82 11.80 -7.38
CA PHE A 248 9.59 11.38 -6.73
C PHE A 248 9.58 11.61 -5.21
N LEU A 249 10.59 12.32 -4.68
CA LEU A 249 10.68 12.71 -3.27
C LEU A 249 10.29 14.17 -3.08
N GLY A 250 10.27 14.63 -1.84
CA GLY A 250 10.09 16.06 -1.52
C GLY A 250 8.67 16.56 -1.75
N ASN A 251 8.48 17.56 -2.62
CA ASN A 251 7.19 18.22 -2.82
C ASN A 251 6.15 17.29 -3.48
N PHE A 252 6.58 16.44 -4.42
CA PHE A 252 5.70 15.44 -5.01
C PHE A 252 5.12 14.48 -3.95
N ASP A 253 5.97 13.89 -3.08
CA ASP A 253 5.51 12.98 -2.03
C ASP A 253 4.58 13.67 -1.01
N LYS A 254 4.84 14.97 -0.71
CA LYS A 254 3.95 15.76 0.15
C LYS A 254 2.57 15.97 -0.47
N THR A 255 2.52 16.32 -1.76
CA THR A 255 1.25 16.53 -2.48
C THR A 255 0.42 15.24 -2.51
N LEU A 256 1.05 14.07 -2.69
CA LEU A 256 0.34 12.80 -2.61
C LEU A 256 -0.23 12.55 -1.20
N GLN A 257 0.51 12.88 -0.15
CA GLN A 257 0.04 12.75 1.22
C GLN A 257 -1.14 13.69 1.51
N GLU A 258 -1.07 14.94 1.06
CA GLU A 258 -2.15 15.94 1.19
C GLU A 258 -3.42 15.51 0.43
N ALA A 259 -3.25 14.89 -0.73
CA ALA A 259 -4.34 14.32 -1.53
C ALA A 259 -4.85 12.95 -1.03
N ALA A 260 -4.32 12.43 0.07
CA ALA A 260 -4.61 11.09 0.60
C ALA A 260 -4.32 9.95 -0.41
N ILE A 261 -3.42 10.17 -1.36
CA ILE A 261 -2.99 9.18 -2.35
C ILE A 261 -1.80 8.40 -1.79
N LYS A 262 -1.91 7.08 -1.80
CA LYS A 262 -0.86 6.23 -1.27
C LYS A 262 0.32 6.12 -2.23
N HIS A 263 1.51 6.56 -1.81
CA HIS A 263 2.74 6.40 -2.58
C HIS A 263 3.40 5.04 -2.29
N LEU A 264 3.51 4.21 -3.31
CA LEU A 264 4.19 2.93 -3.28
C LEU A 264 5.51 3.03 -4.04
N TRP A 265 6.51 2.29 -3.58
CA TRP A 265 7.84 2.26 -4.17
C TRP A 265 8.17 0.86 -4.67
N THR A 266 8.86 0.76 -5.81
CA THR A 266 9.41 -0.52 -6.28
C THR A 266 10.53 -1.01 -5.36
N TYR A 267 10.74 -2.33 -5.28
CA TYR A 267 11.95 -2.86 -4.65
C TYR A 267 13.16 -2.57 -5.54
N PRO A 268 14.34 -2.30 -4.94
CA PRO A 268 15.56 -2.18 -5.72
C PRO A 268 15.79 -3.44 -6.57
N TYR A 269 16.26 -3.25 -7.80
CA TYR A 269 16.57 -4.34 -8.75
C TYR A 269 15.39 -5.27 -9.08
N THR A 270 14.15 -4.76 -9.04
CA THR A 270 12.96 -5.55 -9.33
C THR A 270 12.10 -4.85 -10.39
N PRO A 271 12.52 -4.85 -11.67
CA PRO A 271 11.82 -4.14 -12.76
C PRO A 271 10.39 -4.63 -12.96
N LYS A 272 10.12 -5.91 -12.72
CA LYS A 272 8.76 -6.49 -12.87
C LYS A 272 7.65 -5.79 -12.07
N MET A 273 8.00 -4.94 -11.10
CA MET A 273 7.01 -4.24 -10.27
C MET A 273 6.42 -2.99 -10.95
N ASN A 274 7.07 -2.44 -11.98
CA ASN A 274 6.56 -1.33 -12.79
C ASN A 274 6.48 -1.71 -14.28
N ALA A 275 6.30 -3.00 -14.57
CA ALA A 275 6.39 -3.56 -15.91
C ALA A 275 5.38 -2.95 -16.91
N ILE A 276 4.22 -2.47 -16.44
CA ILE A 276 3.22 -1.83 -17.30
C ILE A 276 3.71 -0.46 -17.74
N CYS A 277 4.27 0.33 -16.80
CA CYS A 277 4.89 1.61 -17.13
C CYS A 277 6.11 1.45 -18.05
N GLU A 278 6.99 0.48 -17.76
CA GLU A 278 8.14 0.17 -18.61
C GLU A 278 7.71 -0.24 -20.03
N ARG A 279 6.65 -1.02 -20.16
CA ARG A 279 6.08 -1.41 -21.47
C ARG A 279 5.51 -0.21 -22.21
N PHE A 280 4.80 0.68 -21.51
CA PHE A 280 4.30 1.91 -22.10
C PHE A 280 5.46 2.80 -22.55
N ASN A 281 6.47 2.98 -21.73
CA ASN A 281 7.67 3.77 -22.06
C ASN A 281 8.37 3.24 -23.32
N ARG A 282 8.46 1.92 -23.46
CA ARG A 282 8.99 1.27 -24.68
C ARG A 282 8.10 1.60 -25.88
N THR A 283 6.78 1.43 -25.76
CA THR A 283 5.83 1.71 -26.85
C THR A 283 5.90 3.17 -27.26
N LEU A 284 5.93 4.09 -26.28
CA LEU A 284 6.04 5.51 -26.52
C LEU A 284 7.36 5.88 -27.23
N ARG A 285 8.46 5.24 -26.82
CA ARG A 285 9.76 5.43 -27.44
C ARG A 285 9.75 4.97 -28.90
N GLU A 286 9.38 3.71 -29.13
CA GLU A 286 9.39 3.09 -30.46
C GLU A 286 8.38 3.70 -31.45
N GLN A 287 7.20 4.13 -30.99
CA GLN A 287 6.12 4.57 -31.85
C GLN A 287 6.01 6.11 -32.01
N PHE A 288 6.66 6.87 -31.13
CA PHE A 288 6.54 8.32 -31.16
C PHE A 288 7.88 9.05 -30.97
N ILE A 289 8.63 8.77 -29.90
CA ILE A 289 9.80 9.57 -29.53
C ILE A 289 10.88 9.45 -30.61
N GLU A 290 11.21 8.24 -31.07
CA GLU A 290 12.24 8.00 -32.07
C GLU A 290 11.96 8.71 -33.40
N PHE A 291 10.69 8.84 -33.76
CA PHE A 291 10.27 9.60 -34.99
C PHE A 291 10.27 11.12 -34.81
N ASN A 292 10.32 11.60 -33.57
CA ASN A 292 10.26 13.04 -33.27
C ASN A 292 11.45 13.47 -32.37
N GLU A 293 12.55 12.71 -32.36
CA GLU A 293 13.67 12.98 -31.45
C GLU A 293 14.31 14.33 -31.66
N ILE A 294 14.53 14.73 -32.92
CA ILE A 294 15.07 16.04 -33.25
C ILE A 294 14.16 17.15 -32.71
N LEU A 295 12.87 17.04 -32.92
CA LEU A 295 11.89 18.00 -32.43
C LEU A 295 11.89 18.17 -30.91
N LEU A 296 12.14 17.08 -30.15
CA LEU A 296 12.25 17.11 -28.71
C LEU A 296 13.34 18.06 -28.21
N PHE A 297 14.41 18.20 -28.98
CA PHE A 297 15.55 19.06 -28.62
C PHE A 297 15.44 20.45 -29.22
N GLU A 298 14.82 20.62 -30.40
CA GLU A 298 14.67 21.89 -31.09
C GLU A 298 13.45 22.71 -30.64
N ASP A 299 12.27 22.08 -30.58
CA ASP A 299 11.02 22.73 -30.17
C ASP A 299 10.20 21.81 -29.23
N LEU A 300 10.43 22.02 -27.96
CA LEU A 300 9.76 21.23 -26.91
C LEU A 300 8.24 21.47 -26.89
N ALA A 301 7.77 22.68 -27.26
CA ALA A 301 6.35 22.98 -27.25
C ALA A 301 5.62 22.24 -28.38
N LEU A 302 6.16 22.27 -29.58
CA LEU A 302 5.62 21.53 -30.73
C LEU A 302 5.73 20.01 -30.51
N PHE A 303 6.82 19.53 -29.89
CA PHE A 303 6.94 18.12 -29.50
C PHE A 303 5.80 17.72 -28.55
N ASN A 304 5.53 18.52 -27.53
CA ASN A 304 4.46 18.25 -26.56
C ASN A 304 3.07 18.30 -27.21
N GLN A 305 2.83 19.17 -28.14
CA GLN A 305 1.58 19.19 -28.92
C GLN A 305 1.38 17.87 -29.67
N LYS A 306 2.39 17.42 -30.42
CA LYS A 306 2.33 16.15 -31.16
C LYS A 306 2.24 14.94 -30.19
N LEU A 307 2.91 15.01 -29.04
CA LEU A 307 2.81 14.00 -27.99
C LEU A 307 1.38 13.88 -27.48
N ALA A 308 0.69 15.00 -27.26
CA ALA A 308 -0.70 14.99 -26.84
C ALA A 308 -1.62 14.36 -27.91
N GLU A 309 -1.44 14.69 -29.18
CA GLU A 309 -2.17 14.07 -30.30
C GLU A 309 -1.94 12.55 -30.33
N TYR A 310 -0.69 12.12 -30.18
CA TYR A 310 -0.36 10.68 -30.07
C TYR A 310 -1.04 10.01 -28.88
N LEU A 311 -1.07 10.65 -27.70
CA LEU A 311 -1.71 10.10 -26.52
C LEU A 311 -3.23 10.00 -26.66
N VAL A 312 -3.86 10.94 -27.37
CA VAL A 312 -5.28 10.83 -27.76
C VAL A 312 -5.50 9.57 -28.60
N LEU A 313 -4.68 9.34 -29.63
CA LEU A 313 -4.77 8.14 -30.48
C LEU A 313 -4.48 6.86 -29.65
N TYR A 314 -3.48 6.90 -28.78
CA TYR A 314 -3.13 5.78 -27.90
C TYR A 314 -4.30 5.38 -26.99
N ASN A 315 -4.96 6.35 -26.36
CA ASN A 315 -6.03 6.10 -25.40
C ASN A 315 -7.37 5.76 -26.08
N SER A 316 -7.70 6.39 -27.23
CA SER A 316 -9.03 6.29 -27.84
C SER A 316 -9.12 5.35 -29.05
N LYS A 317 -7.99 5.07 -29.75
CA LYS A 317 -8.02 4.28 -31.00
C LYS A 317 -7.12 3.06 -31.01
N ARG A 318 -6.11 2.99 -30.14
CA ARG A 318 -5.18 1.88 -30.12
C ARG A 318 -5.75 0.68 -29.35
N PRO A 319 -5.99 -0.49 -29.99
CA PRO A 319 -6.46 -1.67 -29.31
C PRO A 319 -5.33 -2.31 -28.50
N HIS A 320 -5.65 -2.78 -27.28
CA HIS A 320 -4.70 -3.42 -26.36
C HIS A 320 -5.04 -4.90 -26.15
N LYS A 321 -4.10 -5.80 -26.42
CA LYS A 321 -4.29 -7.25 -26.19
C LYS A 321 -4.68 -7.56 -24.74
N ALA A 322 -4.09 -6.84 -23.78
CA ALA A 322 -4.39 -7.04 -22.35
C ALA A 322 -5.83 -6.63 -21.96
N LEU A 323 -6.49 -5.81 -22.78
CA LEU A 323 -7.86 -5.34 -22.60
C LEU A 323 -8.85 -6.03 -23.55
N ALA A 324 -8.57 -7.25 -23.98
CA ALA A 324 -9.37 -7.97 -24.97
C ALA A 324 -9.60 -7.17 -26.28
N LEU A 325 -8.55 -6.49 -26.75
CA LEU A 325 -8.55 -5.62 -27.93
C LEU A 325 -9.39 -4.34 -27.80
N MET A 326 -9.88 -4.00 -26.62
CA MET A 326 -10.47 -2.69 -26.36
C MET A 326 -9.38 -1.61 -26.27
N THR A 327 -9.76 -0.39 -26.54
CA THR A 327 -8.93 0.78 -26.22
C THR A 327 -8.99 1.07 -24.70
N PRO A 328 -8.03 1.80 -24.13
CA PRO A 328 -8.10 2.26 -22.74
C PRO A 328 -9.40 2.98 -22.40
N GLU A 329 -9.87 3.84 -23.28
CA GLU A 329 -11.11 4.59 -23.12
C GLU A 329 -12.35 3.69 -23.12
N GLU A 330 -12.48 2.80 -24.09
CA GLU A 330 -13.58 1.80 -24.14
C GLU A 330 -13.60 0.93 -22.88
N TYR A 331 -12.43 0.54 -22.38
CA TYR A 331 -12.32 -0.24 -21.16
C TYR A 331 -12.83 0.55 -19.94
N ILE A 332 -12.43 1.82 -19.79
CA ILE A 332 -12.89 2.69 -18.70
C ILE A 332 -14.40 2.91 -18.76
N LEU A 333 -14.95 3.18 -19.93
CA LEU A 333 -16.38 3.39 -20.14
C LEU A 333 -17.19 2.13 -19.82
N LYS A 334 -16.64 0.97 -20.12
CA LYS A 334 -17.28 -0.31 -19.80
C LYS A 334 -17.32 -0.58 -18.29
N GLU A 335 -16.24 -0.28 -17.57
CA GLU A 335 -16.15 -0.50 -16.12
C GLU A 335 -16.84 0.56 -15.29
N ASN A 336 -16.77 1.83 -15.70
CA ASN A 336 -17.26 2.99 -14.96
C ASN A 336 -18.25 3.79 -15.80
N LYS A 337 -19.55 3.46 -15.69
CA LYS A 337 -20.63 4.20 -16.36
C LYS A 337 -20.74 5.69 -15.94
N ASN A 338 -20.11 6.06 -14.82
CA ASN A 338 -20.12 7.42 -14.25
C ASN A 338 -18.74 8.08 -14.30
N CYS A 339 -17.85 7.70 -15.24
CA CYS A 339 -16.58 8.39 -15.40
C CYS A 339 -16.81 9.78 -16.00
N ASN A 340 -16.17 10.80 -15.42
CA ASN A 340 -16.15 12.16 -15.99
C ASN A 340 -15.19 12.19 -17.18
N MET A 341 -15.62 11.69 -18.33
CA MET A 341 -14.90 11.86 -19.58
C MET A 341 -15.21 13.23 -20.17
N TRP A 342 -14.80 14.27 -19.48
CA TRP A 342 -14.65 15.57 -20.09
C TRP A 342 -13.38 15.55 -20.92
N TRP A 343 -13.54 15.55 -22.23
CA TRP A 343 -12.44 15.85 -23.15
C TRP A 343 -12.16 17.36 -23.09
N PRO A 344 -11.14 17.82 -22.35
CA PRO A 344 -10.64 19.14 -22.60
C PRO A 344 -10.01 19.09 -23.99
N HIS A 345 -10.47 19.96 -24.88
CA HIS A 345 -9.78 20.19 -26.12
C HIS A 345 -8.28 20.33 -25.86
N THR A 346 -7.47 19.63 -26.65
CA THR A 346 -6.01 19.52 -26.55
C THR A 346 -5.26 20.85 -26.38
N SER A 347 -5.90 21.96 -26.68
CA SER A 347 -5.36 23.33 -26.54
C SER A 347 -5.13 23.81 -25.10
N THR A 348 -5.76 23.22 -24.09
CA THR A 348 -5.65 23.68 -22.68
C THR A 348 -4.53 22.99 -21.90
N PHE A 349 -3.88 22.00 -22.48
CA PHE A 349 -2.80 21.28 -21.82
C PHE A 349 -1.45 22.03 -21.85
N PHE A 350 -1.31 23.00 -22.77
CA PHE A 350 -0.04 23.63 -23.12
C PHE A 350 0.05 25.14 -22.83
N MET A 351 -0.94 25.76 -22.15
CA MET A 351 -0.82 27.14 -21.67
C MET A 351 -0.32 27.24 -20.26
#